data_c583428b2da0728a81bd0abac42375d5
#
_entry.id   c583428b2da0728a81bd0abac42375d5
#
_cell.length_a   1.000
_cell.length_b   1.000
_cell.length_c   1.000
_cell.angle_alpha   90.00
_cell.angle_beta   90.00
_cell.angle_gamma   90.00
#
_symmetry.space_group_name_H-M   'P 1'
#
loop_
_entity.id
_entity.type
_entity.pdbx_description
1 polymer ?
#
loop_
_entity_poly.entity_id
_entity_poly.type
_entity_poly.pdbx_seq_one_letter_code
_entity_poly.pdbx_strand_id
1 'polypeptide(L)'
;MKASFLDGIRVLDLSQYLPGPSATQMLADMGADVIKVEPPQGDPLMGMSPLDGGPDGEPFYKAVNAGKAVLRIDLKSTQGRDGFETLLKRADV
;
A
#
# COMPACT_ATOMS: atom_id res chain seq x y z
N MET A 1 6.28 -1.08 19.43
CA MET A 1 6.52 0.38 19.41
C MET A 1 7.01 0.80 18.03
N LYS A 2 6.47 1.85 17.51
CA LYS A 2 6.83 2.32 16.19
C LYS A 2 8.07 3.20 16.27
N ALA A 3 9.09 2.91 15.46
CA ALA A 3 10.25 3.78 15.33
C ALA A 3 9.82 5.09 14.66
N SER A 4 10.63 6.15 14.83
CA SER A 4 10.31 7.48 14.32
C SER A 4 11.38 8.05 13.41
N PHE A 5 12.27 7.20 12.87
CA PHE A 5 13.33 7.66 11.98
C PHE A 5 12.80 8.37 10.75
N LEU A 6 11.64 7.94 10.26
CA LEU A 6 11.07 8.44 9.03
C LEU A 6 9.84 9.32 9.26
N ASP A 7 9.69 9.87 10.46
CA ASP A 7 8.61 10.83 10.72
C ASP A 7 8.66 11.97 9.71
N GLY A 8 7.52 12.29 9.14
CA GLY A 8 7.38 13.35 8.15
C GLY A 8 7.71 12.93 6.72
N ILE A 9 8.22 11.71 6.53
CA ILE A 9 8.46 11.18 5.19
C ILE A 9 7.16 10.54 4.68
N ARG A 10 6.73 10.97 3.52
CA ARG A 10 5.52 10.43 2.89
C ARG A 10 5.89 9.54 1.72
N VAL A 11 5.41 8.30 1.77
CA VAL A 11 5.65 7.28 0.76
C VAL A 11 4.35 6.97 0.04
N LEU A 12 4.41 6.99 -1.28
CA LEU A 12 3.29 6.59 -2.13
C LEU A 12 3.61 5.20 -2.68
N ASP A 13 2.82 4.21 -2.25
CA ASP A 13 3.09 2.80 -2.52
C ASP A 13 2.11 2.27 -3.57
N LEU A 14 2.63 1.94 -4.75
CA LEU A 14 1.85 1.35 -5.83
C LEU A 14 2.13 -0.14 -6.00
N SER A 15 2.89 -0.72 -5.07
CA SER A 15 3.26 -2.13 -5.17
C SER A 15 2.10 -3.06 -4.83
N GLN A 16 2.23 -4.30 -5.26
CA GLN A 16 1.22 -5.34 -5.07
C GLN A 16 1.88 -6.64 -4.63
N TYR A 17 1.08 -7.56 -4.14
CA TYR A 17 1.52 -8.86 -3.64
C TYR A 17 2.38 -8.74 -2.39
N LEU A 18 3.56 -9.33 -2.34
CA LEU A 18 4.38 -9.43 -1.15
C LEU A 18 5.68 -8.62 -1.17
N PRO A 19 6.53 -8.71 -2.21
CA PRO A 19 7.87 -8.09 -2.13
C PRO A 19 7.84 -6.58 -1.94
N GLY A 20 7.06 -5.88 -2.76
CA GLY A 20 6.93 -4.43 -2.66
C GLY A 20 6.24 -4.00 -1.37
N PRO A 21 5.05 -4.56 -1.06
CA PRO A 21 4.35 -4.23 0.18
C PRO A 21 5.17 -4.54 1.44
N SER A 22 5.96 -5.60 1.45
CA SER A 22 6.86 -5.90 2.58
C SER A 22 7.89 -4.79 2.77
N ALA A 23 8.48 -4.29 1.68
CA ALA A 23 9.45 -3.21 1.76
C ALA A 23 8.82 -1.93 2.31
N THR A 24 7.66 -1.54 1.81
CA THR A 24 6.99 -0.34 2.29
C THR A 24 6.41 -0.51 3.68
N GLN A 25 6.08 -1.74 4.08
CA GLN A 25 5.71 -2.04 5.46
C GLN A 25 6.86 -1.71 6.42
N MET A 26 8.09 -2.04 6.03
CA MET A 26 9.26 -1.69 6.84
C MET A 26 9.39 -0.17 6.98
N LEU A 27 9.12 0.59 5.92
CA LEU A 27 9.14 2.05 6.00
C LEU A 27 8.06 2.58 6.94
N ALA A 28 6.86 2.01 6.88
CA ALA A 28 5.78 2.37 7.80
C ALA A 28 6.16 2.07 9.25
N ASP A 29 6.78 0.93 9.49
CA ASP A 29 7.24 0.54 10.83
C ASP A 29 8.31 1.50 11.38
N MET A 30 9.05 2.14 10.48
CA MET A 30 10.06 3.15 10.85
C MET A 30 9.48 4.56 11.00
N GLY A 31 8.18 4.72 10.87
CA GLY A 31 7.53 6.00 11.10
C GLY A 31 7.07 6.74 9.85
N ALA A 32 7.35 6.22 8.65
CA ALA A 32 6.90 6.86 7.43
C ALA A 32 5.37 6.84 7.32
N ASP A 33 4.84 7.87 6.69
CA ASP A 33 3.42 7.95 6.34
C ASP A 33 3.25 7.29 4.97
N VAL A 34 2.83 6.03 4.96
CA VAL A 34 2.70 5.25 3.73
C VAL A 34 1.25 5.23 3.27
N ILE A 35 1.04 5.70 2.05
CA ILE A 35 -0.25 5.67 1.38
C ILE A 35 -0.17 4.64 0.27
N LYS A 36 -0.93 3.56 0.39
CA LYS A 36 -1.00 2.53 -0.63
C LYS A 36 -2.12 2.85 -1.61
N VAL A 37 -1.78 2.91 -2.89
CA VAL A 37 -2.75 3.11 -3.97
C VAL A 37 -3.03 1.75 -4.61
N GLU A 38 -4.29 1.35 -4.57
CA GLU A 38 -4.76 0.10 -5.16
C GLU A 38 -5.70 0.40 -6.33
N PRO A 39 -5.79 -0.51 -7.32
CA PRO A 39 -6.83 -0.41 -8.34
C PRO A 39 -8.22 -0.61 -7.71
N PRO A 40 -9.30 -0.26 -8.42
CA PRO A 40 -10.65 -0.38 -7.85
C PRO A 40 -10.99 -1.77 -7.33
N GLN A 41 -10.44 -2.80 -7.94
CA GLN A 41 -10.68 -4.19 -7.53
C GLN A 41 -9.80 -4.63 -6.35
N GLY A 42 -8.87 -3.78 -5.92
CA GLY A 42 -7.98 -4.08 -4.79
C GLY A 42 -6.71 -4.79 -5.19
N ASP A 43 -5.90 -5.13 -4.19
CA ASP A 43 -4.65 -5.84 -4.41
C ASP A 43 -4.93 -7.30 -4.77
N PRO A 44 -4.31 -7.83 -5.84
CA PRO A 44 -4.50 -9.23 -6.21
C PRO A 44 -4.21 -10.24 -5.10
N LEU A 45 -3.38 -9.88 -4.13
CA LEU A 45 -3.08 -10.76 -2.99
C LEU A 45 -4.33 -11.17 -2.23
N MET A 46 -5.32 -10.28 -2.15
CA MET A 46 -6.56 -10.57 -1.44
C MET A 46 -7.34 -11.75 -2.02
N GLY A 47 -7.23 -11.95 -3.34
CA GLY A 47 -7.91 -13.05 -4.01
C GLY A 47 -7.08 -14.30 -4.13
N MET A 48 -5.84 -14.30 -3.67
CA MET A 48 -4.96 -15.46 -3.78
C MET A 48 -5.22 -16.44 -2.65
N SER A 49 -5.27 -17.71 -3.00
CA SER A 49 -5.28 -18.75 -2.00
C SER A 49 -3.89 -18.89 -1.41
N PRO A 50 -3.74 -18.90 -0.09
CA PRO A 50 -2.45 -19.13 0.54
C PRO A 50 -1.96 -20.56 0.26
N LEU A 51 -0.76 -20.84 0.71
CA LEU A 51 -0.09 -22.12 0.47
C LEU A 51 -0.91 -23.33 0.90
N ASP A 52 -1.78 -23.17 1.85
CA ASP A 52 -2.61 -24.24 2.37
C ASP A 52 -3.97 -24.36 1.68
N GLY A 53 -4.18 -23.60 0.61
CA GLY A 53 -5.45 -23.59 -0.07
C GLY A 53 -6.55 -22.83 0.64
N GLY A 54 -6.19 -21.97 1.57
CA GLY A 54 -7.14 -21.14 2.28
C GLY A 54 -7.94 -20.23 1.36
N PRO A 55 -9.04 -19.65 1.87
CA PRO A 55 -10.01 -18.97 1.01
C PRO A 55 -9.51 -17.67 0.39
N ASP A 56 -8.51 -17.03 0.98
CA ASP A 56 -8.04 -15.74 0.47
C ASP A 56 -6.65 -15.40 1.02
N GLY A 57 -6.09 -14.32 0.51
CA GLY A 57 -4.79 -13.81 0.94
C GLY A 57 -4.85 -12.78 2.04
N GLU A 58 -6.00 -12.61 2.69
CA GLU A 58 -6.19 -11.56 3.67
C GLU A 58 -5.14 -11.53 4.80
N PRO A 59 -4.80 -12.68 5.41
CA PRO A 59 -3.79 -12.66 6.46
C PRO A 59 -2.43 -12.12 6.00
N PHE A 60 -2.02 -12.50 4.80
CA PHE A 60 -0.78 -11.98 4.22
C PHE A 60 -0.89 -10.51 3.87
N TYR A 61 -2.03 -10.11 3.33
CA TYR A 61 -2.30 -8.71 3.03
C TYR A 61 -2.17 -7.85 4.27
N LYS A 62 -2.80 -8.26 5.37
CA LYS A 62 -2.74 -7.51 6.62
C LYS A 62 -1.31 -7.44 7.17
N ALA A 63 -0.54 -8.52 7.04
CA ALA A 63 0.83 -8.56 7.53
C ALA A 63 1.73 -7.56 6.82
N VAL A 64 1.56 -7.37 5.52
CA VAL A 64 2.45 -6.51 4.73
C VAL A 64 1.86 -5.13 4.44
N ASN A 65 0.70 -4.82 4.99
CA ASN A 65 0.06 -3.52 4.78
C ASN A 65 -0.45 -2.87 6.06
N ALA A 66 -0.03 -3.38 7.21
CA ALA A 66 -0.42 -2.80 8.49
C ALA A 66 0.14 -1.38 8.63
N GLY A 67 -0.68 -0.47 9.13
CA GLY A 67 -0.27 0.91 9.35
C GLY A 67 -0.24 1.78 8.10
N LYS A 68 -0.61 1.24 6.94
CA LYS A 68 -0.73 2.04 5.72
C LYS A 68 -2.15 2.58 5.57
N ALA A 69 -2.27 3.78 5.02
CA ALA A 69 -3.55 4.26 4.51
C ALA A 69 -3.75 3.65 3.12
N VAL A 70 -4.93 3.12 2.83
CA VAL A 70 -5.21 2.47 1.56
C VAL A 70 -6.26 3.27 0.80
N LEU A 71 -5.94 3.64 -0.44
CA LEU A 71 -6.87 4.33 -1.33
C LEU A 71 -7.02 3.51 -2.60
N ARG A 72 -8.26 3.33 -3.04
CA ARG A 72 -8.55 2.69 -4.33
C ARG A 72 -8.76 3.77 -5.36
N ILE A 73 -7.95 3.76 -6.40
CA ILE A 73 -7.96 4.77 -7.45
C ILE A 73 -7.96 4.08 -8.81
N ASP A 74 -8.88 4.49 -9.67
CA ASP A 74 -8.87 4.03 -11.05
C ASP A 74 -7.97 4.96 -11.87
N LEU A 75 -6.73 4.55 -12.09
CA LEU A 75 -5.76 5.33 -12.85
C LEU A 75 -6.10 5.43 -14.34
N LYS A 76 -7.10 4.70 -14.81
CA LYS A 76 -7.59 4.81 -16.18
C LYS A 76 -8.59 5.94 -16.35
N SER A 77 -9.18 6.42 -15.26
CA SER A 77 -10.11 7.55 -15.30
C SER A 77 -9.38 8.87 -15.16
N THR A 78 -9.98 9.94 -15.69
CA THR A 78 -9.43 11.29 -15.54
C THR A 78 -9.42 11.71 -14.09
N GLN A 79 -10.51 11.46 -13.37
CA GLN A 79 -10.61 11.80 -11.94
C GLN A 79 -9.58 11.06 -11.10
N GLY A 80 -9.39 9.78 -11.38
CA GLY A 80 -8.39 8.96 -10.67
C GLY A 80 -6.99 9.47 -10.90
N ARG A 81 -6.65 9.82 -12.14
CA ARG A 81 -5.32 10.37 -12.46
C ARG A 81 -5.09 11.72 -11.80
N ASP A 82 -6.10 12.59 -11.79
CA ASP A 82 -5.98 13.89 -11.14
C ASP A 82 -5.75 13.74 -9.64
N GLY A 83 -6.48 12.84 -9.00
CA GLY A 83 -6.29 12.54 -7.58
C GLY A 83 -4.92 11.98 -7.30
N PHE A 84 -4.45 11.08 -8.15
CA PHE A 84 -3.11 10.50 -8.02
C PHE A 84 -2.01 11.55 -8.17
N GLU A 85 -2.14 12.46 -9.14
CA GLU A 85 -1.17 13.54 -9.32
C GLU A 85 -1.10 14.44 -8.09
N THR A 86 -2.24 14.71 -7.44
CA THR A 86 -2.26 15.48 -6.20
C THR A 86 -1.46 14.78 -5.11
N LEU A 87 -1.63 13.47 -4.97
CA LEU A 87 -0.85 12.68 -4.01
C LEU A 87 0.63 12.68 -4.36
N LEU A 88 0.94 12.53 -5.64
CA LEU A 88 2.33 12.47 -6.12
C LEU A 88 3.10 13.74 -5.79
N LYS A 89 2.47 14.90 -5.90
CA LYS A 89 3.10 16.17 -5.57
C LYS A 89 3.48 16.30 -4.10
N ARG A 90 2.82 15.53 -3.23
CA ARG A 90 3.05 15.57 -1.79
C ARG A 90 3.91 14.42 -1.29
N ALA A 91 4.28 13.50 -2.15
CA ALA A 91 5.07 12.34 -1.77
C ALA A 91 6.56 12.66 -1.84
N ASP A 92 7.30 12.07 -0.91
CA ASP A 92 8.77 12.14 -0.91
C ASP A 92 9.38 10.97 -1.65
N VAL A 93 8.68 9.84 -1.60
CA VAL A 93 9.14 8.60 -2.24
C VAL A 93 7.97 7.95 -2.96
#